data_5f04475bb351a80971ea06d56bbbae27
#
_entry.id   5f04475bb351a80971ea06d56bbbae27
#
_cell.length_a   1.000
_cell.length_b   1.000
_cell.length_c   1.000
_cell.angle_alpha   90.00
_cell.angle_beta   90.00
_cell.angle_gamma   90.00
#
_symmetry.space_group_name_H-M   'P 1'
#
loop_
_entity.id
_entity.type
_entity.pdbx_description
1 polymer ?
#
loop_
_entity_poly.entity_id
_entity_poly.type
_entity_poly.pdbx_seq_one_letter_code
_entity_poly.pdbx_strand_id
1 'polypeptide(L)'
;MLFGASQRGCLNELLVLAAALSIQDPRDRPIDAQEAAENAQQQFDDAESDFMSFLKLWNFYIDLKEKGSTNREMKNTLQRKFLSANRLREWGEVHQQLTAMVKDQKWTLNATPATYDQIHLALMAGLLGNIGLKHETDPVYLGARSIKFSIHPGSNLFKKGGKWIMAAELVETTRLYARSVAKIPPDWIEKVGAHLVKRNHNNPHWEKGSGQAVALETGTIYGLPIYSQLRVSLARFNQA
;
A
#
# COMPACT_ATOMS: atom_id res chain seq x y z
N MET A 1 -11.51 -0.66 0.74
CA MET A 1 -10.65 0.41 0.19
C MET A 1 -11.46 1.64 -0.25
N LEU A 2 -12.31 1.59 -1.29
CA LEU A 2 -13.02 2.77 -1.84
C LEU A 2 -13.90 3.51 -0.82
N PHE A 3 -14.63 2.80 0.05
CA PHE A 3 -15.37 3.42 1.14
C PHE A 3 -14.45 4.22 2.09
N GLY A 4 -13.32 3.64 2.49
CA GLY A 4 -12.32 4.36 3.29
C GLY A 4 -11.70 5.55 2.57
N ALA A 5 -11.61 5.50 1.25
CA ALA A 5 -11.11 6.59 0.42
C ALA A 5 -12.09 7.77 0.34
N SER A 6 -13.40 7.50 0.24
CA SER A 6 -14.41 8.56 0.25
C SER A 6 -14.42 9.33 1.57
N GLN A 7 -14.19 8.64 2.68
CA GLN A 7 -14.08 9.28 4.01
C GLN A 7 -12.81 10.09 4.22
N ARG A 8 -11.73 9.76 3.49
CA ARG A 8 -10.41 10.41 3.64
C ARG A 8 -10.09 11.42 2.53
N GLY A 9 -11.01 11.66 1.61
CA GLY A 9 -10.82 12.61 0.50
C GLY A 9 -9.71 12.20 -0.47
N CYS A 10 -9.61 10.90 -0.79
CA CYS A 10 -8.62 10.36 -1.73
C CYS A 10 -9.26 9.38 -2.74
N LEU A 11 -10.52 9.60 -3.07
CA LEU A 11 -11.28 8.68 -3.91
C LEU A 11 -10.78 8.64 -5.36
N ASN A 12 -10.33 9.78 -5.90
CA ASN A 12 -9.74 9.84 -7.25
C ASN A 12 -8.54 8.90 -7.37
N GLU A 13 -7.59 9.02 -6.44
CA GLU A 13 -6.37 8.23 -6.46
C GLU A 13 -6.66 6.74 -6.20
N LEU A 14 -7.60 6.46 -5.31
CA LEU A 14 -7.97 5.08 -5.01
C LEU A 14 -8.72 4.39 -6.16
N LEU A 15 -9.48 5.12 -6.97
CA LEU A 15 -10.10 4.58 -8.19
C LEU A 15 -9.03 4.17 -9.20
N VAL A 16 -8.02 5.01 -9.40
CA VAL A 16 -6.86 4.71 -10.24
C VAL A 16 -6.14 3.47 -9.75
N LEU A 17 -5.83 3.41 -8.45
CA LEU A 17 -5.10 2.28 -7.85
C LEU A 17 -5.91 0.99 -7.85
N ALA A 18 -7.21 1.04 -7.53
CA ALA A 18 -8.07 -0.13 -7.57
C ALA A 18 -8.16 -0.71 -8.98
N ALA A 19 -8.23 0.15 -10.01
CA ALA A 19 -8.19 -0.28 -11.39
C ALA A 19 -6.83 -0.88 -11.77
N ALA A 20 -5.71 -0.26 -11.34
CA ALA A 20 -4.37 -0.77 -11.59
C ALA A 20 -4.15 -2.17 -11.01
N LEU A 21 -4.64 -2.41 -9.79
CA LEU A 21 -4.51 -3.69 -9.10
C LEU A 21 -5.43 -4.79 -9.67
N SER A 22 -6.38 -4.44 -10.53
CA SER A 22 -7.32 -5.37 -11.16
C SER A 22 -6.86 -5.88 -12.53
N ILE A 23 -5.78 -5.32 -13.06
CA ILE A 23 -5.23 -5.66 -14.37
C ILE A 23 -3.79 -6.19 -14.25
N GLN A 24 -3.27 -6.73 -15.33
CA GLN A 24 -1.85 -7.04 -15.42
C GLN A 24 -1.02 -5.74 -15.47
N ASP A 25 0.11 -5.70 -14.75
CA ASP A 25 1.02 -4.54 -14.74
C ASP A 25 1.33 -4.08 -16.19
N PRO A 26 1.08 -2.81 -16.52
CA PRO A 26 1.32 -2.30 -17.86
C PRO A 26 2.80 -2.15 -18.24
N ARG A 27 3.71 -2.29 -17.27
CA ARG A 27 5.16 -2.23 -17.50
C ARG A 27 5.68 -3.56 -18.03
N ASP A 28 6.21 -3.53 -19.25
CA ASP A 28 6.88 -4.69 -19.85
C ASP A 28 8.35 -4.71 -19.46
N ARG A 29 8.87 -5.89 -19.14
CA ARG A 29 10.28 -6.12 -18.78
C ARG A 29 10.81 -7.32 -19.57
N PRO A 30 11.09 -7.14 -20.90
CA PRO A 30 11.63 -8.22 -21.70
C PRO A 30 13.00 -8.66 -21.18
N ILE A 31 13.25 -9.94 -21.19
CA ILE A 31 14.51 -10.52 -20.66
C ILE A 31 15.73 -10.00 -21.43
N ASP A 32 15.59 -9.81 -22.72
CA ASP A 32 16.62 -9.32 -23.66
C ASP A 32 16.84 -7.80 -23.61
N ALA A 33 15.95 -7.05 -22.93
CA ALA A 33 16.00 -5.59 -22.83
C ALA A 33 15.72 -5.08 -21.41
N GLN A 34 16.01 -5.86 -20.38
CA GLN A 34 15.64 -5.55 -19.00
C GLN A 34 16.22 -4.22 -18.52
N GLU A 35 17.50 -3.97 -18.72
CA GLU A 35 18.15 -2.71 -18.31
C GLU A 35 17.56 -1.49 -19.03
N ALA A 36 17.29 -1.62 -20.34
CA ALA A 36 16.66 -0.54 -21.11
C ALA A 36 15.23 -0.24 -20.62
N ALA A 37 14.47 -1.28 -20.27
CA ALA A 37 13.14 -1.14 -19.71
C ALA A 37 13.17 -0.49 -18.32
N GLU A 38 14.07 -0.92 -17.43
CA GLU A 38 14.27 -0.32 -16.10
C GLU A 38 14.62 1.17 -16.20
N ASN A 39 15.60 1.52 -17.04
CA ASN A 39 15.99 2.92 -17.26
C ASN A 39 14.85 3.77 -17.82
N ALA A 40 14.08 3.24 -18.77
CA ALA A 40 12.94 3.96 -19.36
C ALA A 40 11.78 4.15 -18.37
N GLN A 41 11.60 3.23 -17.42
CA GLN A 41 10.52 3.22 -16.44
C GLN A 41 10.88 3.95 -15.14
N GLN A 42 12.18 4.19 -14.85
CA GLN A 42 12.67 4.84 -13.64
C GLN A 42 11.97 6.19 -13.33
N GLN A 43 11.54 6.91 -14.35
CA GLN A 43 10.80 8.17 -14.19
C GLN A 43 9.48 8.01 -13.42
N PHE A 44 8.91 6.82 -13.39
CA PHE A 44 7.68 6.49 -12.67
C PHE A 44 7.94 5.95 -11.27
N ASP A 45 9.19 5.67 -10.93
CA ASP A 45 9.53 5.07 -9.65
C ASP A 45 9.26 6.02 -8.48
N ASP A 46 8.85 5.42 -7.39
CA ASP A 46 8.73 6.08 -6.11
C ASP A 46 9.52 5.29 -5.05
N ALA A 47 10.27 5.99 -4.22
CA ALA A 47 11.18 5.37 -3.25
C ALA A 47 10.46 4.80 -2.02
N GLU A 48 9.21 5.19 -1.81
CA GLU A 48 8.44 4.82 -0.61
C GLU A 48 7.27 3.90 -0.93
N SER A 49 6.79 3.89 -2.22
CA SER A 49 5.56 3.17 -2.57
C SER A 49 5.43 2.82 -4.04
N ASP A 50 5.23 1.55 -4.34
CA ASP A 50 4.84 1.11 -5.68
C ASP A 50 3.45 1.65 -6.09
N PHE A 51 2.56 1.92 -5.12
CA PHE A 51 1.26 2.54 -5.41
C PHE A 51 1.42 3.96 -5.94
N MET A 52 2.35 4.74 -5.38
CA MET A 52 2.67 6.07 -5.90
C MET A 52 3.27 5.99 -7.30
N SER A 53 4.03 4.96 -7.60
CA SER A 53 4.56 4.71 -8.94
C SER A 53 3.43 4.45 -9.96
N PHE A 54 2.37 3.74 -9.60
CA PHE A 54 1.20 3.60 -10.45
C PHE A 54 0.50 4.93 -10.71
N LEU A 55 0.38 5.80 -9.70
CA LEU A 55 -0.22 7.12 -9.89
C LEU A 55 0.61 8.00 -10.84
N LYS A 56 1.94 7.97 -10.73
CA LYS A 56 2.84 8.67 -11.67
C LYS A 56 2.68 8.15 -13.09
N LEU A 57 2.59 6.84 -13.25
CA LEU A 57 2.37 6.21 -14.57
C LEU A 57 1.01 6.56 -15.15
N TRP A 58 -0.04 6.57 -14.32
CA TRP A 58 -1.38 6.96 -14.72
C TRP A 58 -1.42 8.41 -15.21
N ASN A 59 -0.85 9.34 -14.46
CA ASN A 59 -0.79 10.75 -14.83
C ASN A 59 -0.07 10.93 -16.17
N PHE A 60 1.06 10.26 -16.36
CA PHE A 60 1.76 10.25 -17.65
C PHE A 60 0.86 9.75 -18.79
N TYR A 61 0.10 8.67 -18.56
CA TYR A 61 -0.81 8.13 -19.59
C TYR A 61 -1.95 9.08 -19.93
N ILE A 62 -2.53 9.73 -18.93
CA ILE A 62 -3.60 10.73 -19.14
C ILE A 62 -3.05 11.94 -19.88
N ASP A 63 -1.90 12.49 -19.47
CA ASP A 63 -1.25 13.61 -20.14
C ASP A 63 -0.97 13.31 -21.62
N LEU A 64 -0.55 12.07 -21.90
CA LEU A 64 -0.30 11.64 -23.28
C LEU A 64 -1.59 11.60 -24.13
N LYS A 65 -2.72 11.22 -23.52
CA LYS A 65 -4.04 11.24 -24.19
C LYS A 65 -4.55 12.67 -24.44
N GLU A 66 -4.38 13.55 -23.46
CA GLU A 66 -4.86 14.94 -23.51
C GLU A 66 -4.07 15.80 -24.51
N LYS A 67 -2.80 15.49 -24.75
CA LYS A 67 -1.97 16.19 -25.76
C LYS A 67 -2.43 15.99 -27.20
N GLY A 68 -3.50 15.23 -27.43
CA GLY A 68 -4.05 15.04 -28.79
C GLY A 68 -3.13 14.26 -29.74
N SER A 69 -2.20 13.46 -29.18
CA SER A 69 -1.31 12.62 -29.98
C SER A 69 -2.10 11.64 -30.83
N THR A 70 -1.67 11.42 -32.05
CA THR A 70 -2.25 10.38 -32.90
C THR A 70 -2.05 9.01 -32.25
N ASN A 71 -2.91 8.04 -32.55
CA ASN A 71 -2.78 6.67 -32.04
C ASN A 71 -1.41 6.06 -32.32
N ARG A 72 -0.79 6.43 -33.46
CA ARG A 72 0.55 5.96 -33.83
C ARG A 72 1.63 6.57 -32.95
N GLU A 73 1.57 7.88 -32.70
CA GLU A 73 2.53 8.59 -31.86
C GLU A 73 2.43 8.10 -30.41
N MET A 74 1.21 7.94 -29.89
CA MET A 74 0.97 7.39 -28.56
C MET A 74 1.57 5.98 -28.44
N LYS A 75 1.27 5.09 -29.40
CA LYS A 75 1.82 3.73 -29.41
C LYS A 75 3.35 3.73 -29.44
N ASN A 76 3.97 4.57 -30.27
CA ASN A 76 5.43 4.68 -30.35
C ASN A 76 6.03 5.20 -29.03
N THR A 77 5.39 6.18 -28.40
CA THR A 77 5.85 6.73 -27.11
C THR A 77 5.76 5.69 -26.01
N LEU A 78 4.67 4.94 -25.91
CA LEU A 78 4.51 3.86 -24.94
C LEU A 78 5.52 2.74 -25.18
N GLN A 79 5.74 2.35 -26.43
CA GLN A 79 6.71 1.31 -26.79
C GLN A 79 8.14 1.69 -26.37
N ARG A 80 8.57 2.96 -26.60
CA ARG A 80 9.88 3.46 -26.13
C ARG A 80 10.03 3.45 -24.61
N LYS A 81 8.93 3.46 -23.87
CA LYS A 81 8.89 3.39 -22.40
C LYS A 81 8.64 1.97 -21.90
N PHE A 82 8.63 0.98 -22.78
CA PHE A 82 8.30 -0.42 -22.44
C PHE A 82 6.96 -0.52 -21.70
N LEU A 83 5.93 0.17 -22.22
CA LEU A 83 4.59 0.19 -21.69
C LEU A 83 3.62 -0.46 -22.66
N SER A 84 2.78 -1.37 -22.18
CA SER A 84 1.75 -2.05 -22.94
C SER A 84 0.54 -1.13 -23.18
N ALA A 85 0.34 -0.70 -24.41
CA ALA A 85 -0.80 0.13 -24.80
C ALA A 85 -2.15 -0.56 -24.53
N ASN A 86 -2.22 -1.90 -24.67
CA ASN A 86 -3.43 -2.66 -24.41
C ASN A 86 -3.78 -2.67 -22.93
N ARG A 87 -2.80 -2.94 -22.05
CA ARG A 87 -3.03 -2.94 -20.58
C ARG A 87 -3.35 -1.54 -20.05
N LEU A 88 -2.74 -0.49 -20.62
CA LEU A 88 -3.10 0.89 -20.25
C LEU A 88 -4.52 1.26 -20.68
N ARG A 89 -4.98 0.75 -21.84
CA ARG A 89 -6.37 0.93 -22.27
C ARG A 89 -7.32 0.17 -21.33
N GLU A 90 -7.03 -1.08 -21.02
CA GLU A 90 -7.78 -1.89 -20.06
C GLU A 90 -7.87 -1.20 -18.69
N TRP A 91 -6.75 -0.62 -18.22
CA TRP A 91 -6.73 0.20 -17.00
C TRP A 91 -7.74 1.35 -17.08
N GLY A 92 -7.75 2.09 -18.20
CA GLY A 92 -8.70 3.17 -18.44
C GLY A 92 -10.15 2.69 -18.43
N GLU A 93 -10.44 1.55 -19.02
CA GLU A 93 -11.78 0.97 -19.06
C GLU A 93 -12.26 0.55 -17.65
N VAL A 94 -11.42 -0.14 -16.88
CA VAL A 94 -11.74 -0.52 -15.50
C VAL A 94 -11.91 0.73 -14.61
N HIS A 95 -11.04 1.73 -14.76
CA HIS A 95 -11.17 3.00 -14.05
C HIS A 95 -12.51 3.70 -14.34
N GLN A 96 -12.95 3.73 -15.61
CA GLN A 96 -14.25 4.31 -15.98
C GLN A 96 -15.42 3.53 -15.34
N GLN A 97 -15.37 2.20 -15.34
CA GLN A 97 -16.39 1.37 -14.70
C GLN A 97 -16.49 1.64 -13.20
N LEU A 98 -15.36 1.67 -12.49
CA LEU A 98 -15.31 1.97 -11.07
C LEU A 98 -15.82 3.39 -10.77
N THR A 99 -15.46 4.36 -11.63
CA THR A 99 -15.94 5.74 -11.49
C THR A 99 -17.46 5.85 -11.66
N ALA A 100 -18.05 5.11 -12.59
CA ALA A 100 -19.50 5.05 -12.76
C ALA A 100 -20.18 4.47 -11.51
N MET A 101 -19.66 3.35 -10.99
CA MET A 101 -20.19 2.72 -9.76
C MET A 101 -20.16 3.67 -8.56
N VAL A 102 -19.08 4.45 -8.42
CA VAL A 102 -18.93 5.42 -7.32
C VAL A 102 -19.92 6.59 -7.47
N LYS A 103 -20.16 7.05 -8.70
CA LYS A 103 -21.19 8.09 -8.96
C LYS A 103 -22.60 7.60 -8.62
N ASP A 104 -22.92 6.36 -8.94
CA ASP A 104 -24.21 5.75 -8.58
C ASP A 104 -24.43 5.69 -7.06
N GLN A 105 -23.34 5.51 -6.29
CA GLN A 105 -23.36 5.57 -4.83
C GLN A 105 -23.40 7.01 -4.28
N LYS A 106 -23.40 8.03 -5.15
CA LYS A 106 -23.35 9.46 -4.80
C LYS A 106 -22.15 9.86 -3.95
N TRP A 107 -21.02 9.14 -4.09
CA TRP A 107 -19.79 9.51 -3.42
C TRP A 107 -19.10 10.65 -4.18
N THR A 108 -18.61 11.62 -3.44
CA THR A 108 -17.96 12.81 -4.00
C THR A 108 -16.47 12.54 -4.22
N LEU A 109 -16.01 12.81 -5.44
CA LEU A 109 -14.58 12.80 -5.76
C LEU A 109 -13.88 13.99 -5.08
N ASN A 110 -12.63 13.78 -4.66
CA ASN A 110 -11.83 14.86 -4.06
C ASN A 110 -11.45 15.91 -5.10
N ALA A 111 -11.50 17.18 -4.70
CA ALA A 111 -11.15 18.31 -5.55
C ALA A 111 -9.63 18.62 -5.57
N THR A 112 -8.93 18.22 -4.52
CA THR A 112 -7.48 18.41 -4.37
C THR A 112 -6.76 17.07 -4.34
N PRO A 113 -5.52 17.00 -4.86
CA PRO A 113 -4.73 15.78 -4.78
C PRO A 113 -4.56 15.31 -3.34
N ALA A 114 -4.70 14.01 -3.13
CA ALA A 114 -4.59 13.42 -1.81
C ALA A 114 -3.12 13.26 -1.39
N THR A 115 -2.88 13.29 -0.09
CA THR A 115 -1.56 13.06 0.48
C THR A 115 -1.21 11.59 0.50
N TYR A 116 0.08 11.28 0.66
CA TYR A 116 0.58 9.91 0.85
C TYR A 116 -0.18 9.18 1.96
N ASP A 117 -0.38 9.83 3.11
CA ASP A 117 -1.05 9.26 4.27
C ASP A 117 -2.52 8.91 3.98
N GLN A 118 -3.25 9.83 3.36
CA GLN A 118 -4.66 9.60 3.00
C GLN A 118 -4.82 8.37 2.10
N ILE A 119 -3.99 8.27 1.07
CA ILE A 119 -4.00 7.18 0.10
C ILE A 119 -3.68 5.86 0.79
N HIS A 120 -2.58 5.79 1.54
CA HIS A 120 -2.11 4.53 2.12
C HIS A 120 -2.96 4.07 3.31
N LEU A 121 -3.53 4.98 4.11
CA LEU A 121 -4.51 4.63 5.13
C LEU A 121 -5.81 4.05 4.52
N ALA A 122 -6.24 4.58 3.37
CA ALA A 122 -7.40 4.04 2.67
C ALA A 122 -7.12 2.66 2.02
N LEU A 123 -5.93 2.47 1.44
CA LEU A 123 -5.46 1.16 0.95
C LEU A 123 -5.36 0.15 2.09
N MET A 124 -4.76 0.54 3.21
CA MET A 124 -4.56 -0.32 4.37
C MET A 124 -5.88 -0.88 4.92
N ALA A 125 -6.98 -0.13 4.86
CA ALA A 125 -8.30 -0.62 5.28
C ALA A 125 -8.74 -1.90 4.52
N GLY A 126 -8.19 -2.15 3.34
CA GLY A 126 -8.45 -3.39 2.59
C GLY A 126 -7.26 -4.36 2.54
N LEU A 127 -6.10 -3.97 3.06
CA LEU A 127 -4.84 -4.70 2.92
C LEU A 127 -4.19 -5.05 4.27
N LEU A 128 -4.91 -4.90 5.39
CA LEU A 128 -4.39 -5.21 6.73
C LEU A 128 -3.85 -6.64 6.87
N GLY A 129 -4.36 -7.59 6.10
CA GLY A 129 -3.85 -8.96 6.08
C GLY A 129 -2.48 -9.12 5.39
N ASN A 130 -2.05 -8.14 4.61
CA ASN A 130 -0.84 -8.15 3.79
C ASN A 130 0.24 -7.20 4.33
N ILE A 131 0.22 -6.89 5.63
CA ILE A 131 1.29 -6.14 6.28
C ILE A 131 2.45 -7.05 6.64
N GLY A 132 3.66 -6.50 6.70
CA GLY A 132 4.86 -7.23 7.08
C GLY A 132 5.80 -6.43 7.95
N LEU A 133 6.34 -7.09 8.96
CA LEU A 133 7.42 -6.59 9.80
C LEU A 133 8.74 -7.20 9.32
N LYS A 134 9.73 -6.37 9.05
CA LYS A 134 11.07 -6.82 8.63
C LYS A 134 11.67 -7.72 9.72
N HIS A 135 12.15 -8.89 9.32
CA HIS A 135 12.87 -9.79 10.22
C HIS A 135 14.22 -9.17 10.61
N GLU A 136 14.67 -9.41 11.83
CA GLU A 136 15.89 -8.77 12.36
C GLU A 136 17.17 -9.25 11.66
N THR A 137 17.25 -10.55 11.36
CA THR A 137 18.45 -11.20 10.83
C THR A 137 18.30 -11.61 9.37
N ASP A 138 17.12 -12.03 8.94
CA ASP A 138 16.88 -12.55 7.61
C ASP A 138 16.39 -11.44 6.65
N PRO A 139 16.67 -11.50 5.35
CA PRO A 139 16.17 -10.54 4.37
C PRO A 139 14.72 -10.83 3.96
N VAL A 140 13.85 -11.12 4.95
CA VAL A 140 12.43 -11.45 4.77
C VAL A 140 11.57 -10.59 5.69
N TYR A 141 10.27 -10.62 5.44
CA TYR A 141 9.25 -10.00 6.27
C TYR A 141 8.39 -11.09 6.94
N LEU A 142 8.01 -10.82 8.17
CA LEU A 142 7.01 -11.61 8.88
C LEU A 142 5.65 -10.97 8.64
N GLY A 143 4.74 -11.72 8.07
CA GLY A 143 3.34 -11.34 7.86
C GLY A 143 2.40 -11.97 8.87
N ALA A 144 1.11 -11.82 8.61
CA ALA A 144 0.05 -12.44 9.41
C ALA A 144 0.32 -13.93 9.64
N ARG A 145 0.07 -14.41 10.87
CA ARG A 145 0.27 -15.82 11.27
C ARG A 145 1.71 -16.33 11.08
N SER A 146 2.69 -15.43 11.24
CA SER A 146 4.12 -15.73 11.11
C SER A 146 4.55 -16.23 9.73
N ILE A 147 3.77 -15.96 8.68
CA ILE A 147 4.14 -16.28 7.31
C ILE A 147 5.34 -15.44 6.90
N LYS A 148 6.41 -16.08 6.40
CA LYS A 148 7.59 -15.38 5.88
C LYS A 148 7.44 -15.10 4.39
N PHE A 149 7.72 -13.87 3.97
CA PHE A 149 7.73 -13.49 2.56
C PHE A 149 8.84 -12.48 2.24
N SER A 150 9.16 -12.32 0.98
CA SER A 150 10.14 -11.35 0.49
C SER A 150 9.47 -10.32 -0.42
N ILE A 151 10.05 -9.14 -0.54
CA ILE A 151 9.62 -8.19 -1.56
C ILE A 151 10.00 -8.73 -2.94
N HIS A 152 9.06 -8.69 -3.89
CA HIS A 152 9.30 -9.14 -5.26
C HIS A 152 10.40 -8.32 -5.93
N PRO A 153 11.33 -8.93 -6.72
CA PRO A 153 12.41 -8.21 -7.40
C PRO A 153 11.94 -7.07 -8.31
N GLY A 154 10.73 -7.16 -8.83
CA GLY A 154 10.13 -6.11 -9.67
C GLY A 154 9.55 -4.91 -8.92
N SER A 155 9.58 -4.89 -7.59
CA SER A 155 9.18 -3.73 -6.79
C SER A 155 10.32 -2.71 -6.70
N ASN A 156 9.98 -1.42 -6.68
CA ASN A 156 10.94 -0.35 -6.46
C ASN A 156 11.56 -0.39 -5.05
N LEU A 157 10.87 -1.07 -4.13
CA LEU A 157 11.32 -1.28 -2.75
C LEU A 157 12.15 -2.55 -2.56
N PHE A 158 12.46 -3.30 -3.62
CA PHE A 158 13.32 -4.47 -3.52
C PHE A 158 14.65 -4.11 -2.88
N LYS A 159 15.04 -4.80 -1.80
CA LYS A 159 16.20 -4.52 -0.94
C LYS A 159 16.18 -3.16 -0.22
N LYS A 160 15.17 -2.30 -0.46
CA LYS A 160 15.05 -0.94 0.11
C LYS A 160 13.80 -0.78 0.99
N GLY A 161 13.09 -1.86 1.28
CA GLY A 161 11.88 -1.84 2.10
C GLY A 161 12.14 -1.33 3.52
N GLY A 162 11.15 -0.70 4.12
CA GLY A 162 11.18 -0.18 5.49
C GLY A 162 11.05 -1.29 6.55
N LYS A 163 11.00 -0.88 7.82
CA LYS A 163 10.75 -1.80 8.93
C LYS A 163 9.35 -2.42 8.84
N TRP A 164 8.35 -1.62 8.46
CA TRP A 164 6.99 -2.06 8.20
C TRP A 164 6.62 -1.78 6.76
N ILE A 165 5.96 -2.73 6.15
CA ILE A 165 5.45 -2.63 4.78
C ILE A 165 4.02 -3.12 4.69
N MET A 166 3.31 -2.63 3.66
CA MET A 166 2.03 -3.11 3.21
C MET A 166 2.16 -3.56 1.75
N ALA A 167 1.54 -4.66 1.37
CA ALA A 167 1.54 -5.17 0.01
C ALA A 167 0.11 -5.29 -0.55
N ALA A 168 -0.05 -5.13 -1.85
CA ALA A 168 -1.33 -5.37 -2.50
C ALA A 168 -1.69 -6.86 -2.48
N GLU A 169 -0.70 -7.71 -2.75
CA GLU A 169 -0.87 -9.16 -2.82
C GLU A 169 0.37 -9.91 -2.37
N LEU A 170 0.16 -11.13 -1.90
CA LEU A 170 1.21 -12.11 -1.66
C LEU A 170 1.06 -13.24 -2.69
N VAL A 171 2.08 -13.45 -3.51
CA VAL A 171 2.07 -14.42 -4.62
C VAL A 171 3.10 -15.49 -4.35
N GLU A 172 2.67 -16.75 -4.37
CA GLU A 172 3.53 -17.91 -4.25
C GLU A 172 4.07 -18.33 -5.63
N THR A 173 5.40 -18.40 -5.70
CA THR A 173 6.13 -18.96 -6.85
C THR A 173 7.14 -19.96 -6.31
N THR A 174 8.44 -19.76 -6.46
CA THR A 174 9.48 -20.51 -5.74
C THR A 174 9.55 -20.13 -4.27
N ARG A 175 9.08 -18.94 -3.93
CA ARG A 175 8.93 -18.37 -2.60
C ARG A 175 7.68 -17.51 -2.58
N LEU A 176 7.25 -17.12 -1.39
CA LEU A 176 6.17 -16.15 -1.24
C LEU A 176 6.71 -14.74 -1.41
N TYR A 177 6.16 -14.00 -2.35
CA TYR A 177 6.57 -12.63 -2.68
C TYR A 177 5.43 -11.63 -2.47
N ALA A 178 5.77 -10.50 -1.87
CA ALA A 178 4.92 -9.32 -1.81
C ALA A 178 5.06 -8.50 -3.09
N ARG A 179 3.96 -8.18 -3.74
CA ARG A 179 3.88 -7.30 -4.91
C ARG A 179 3.16 -6.02 -4.59
N SER A 180 3.54 -4.94 -5.27
CA SER A 180 3.00 -3.58 -5.08
C SER A 180 3.08 -3.19 -3.61
N VAL A 181 4.28 -2.85 -3.19
CA VAL A 181 4.65 -2.65 -1.78
C VAL A 181 4.72 -1.16 -1.45
N ALA A 182 4.34 -0.79 -0.23
CA ALA A 182 4.57 0.53 0.34
C ALA A 182 5.18 0.43 1.74
N LYS A 183 6.04 1.38 2.09
CA LYS A 183 6.48 1.58 3.47
C LYS A 183 5.36 2.21 4.28
N ILE A 184 5.16 1.75 5.50
CA ILE A 184 4.12 2.25 6.38
C ILE A 184 4.66 2.52 7.80
N PRO A 185 4.19 3.57 8.47
CA PRO A 185 4.40 3.75 9.90
C PRO A 185 3.57 2.74 10.72
N PRO A 186 4.10 2.20 11.82
CA PRO A 186 3.38 1.22 12.65
C PRO A 186 2.11 1.77 13.30
N ASP A 187 2.05 3.07 13.61
CA ASP A 187 0.87 3.72 14.19
C ASP A 187 -0.35 3.72 13.25
N TRP A 188 -0.15 3.62 11.94
CA TRP A 188 -1.24 3.48 10.99
C TRP A 188 -1.96 2.14 11.12
N ILE A 189 -1.23 1.09 11.49
CA ILE A 189 -1.81 -0.24 11.70
C ILE A 189 -2.83 -0.18 12.83
N GLU A 190 -2.51 0.51 13.92
CA GLU A 190 -3.45 0.70 15.03
C GLU A 190 -4.61 1.64 14.64
N LYS A 191 -4.34 2.75 13.93
CA LYS A 191 -5.39 3.67 13.46
C LYS A 191 -6.45 3.00 12.60
N VAL A 192 -6.04 2.08 11.73
CA VAL A 192 -6.96 1.39 10.80
C VAL A 192 -7.49 0.09 11.38
N GLY A 193 -6.66 -0.65 12.10
CA GLY A 193 -6.93 -1.99 12.60
C GLY A 193 -7.20 -2.08 14.11
N ALA A 194 -7.56 -0.99 14.79
CA ALA A 194 -7.74 -0.96 16.26
C ALA A 194 -8.64 -2.08 16.80
N HIS A 195 -9.68 -2.43 16.05
CA HIS A 195 -10.63 -3.51 16.38
C HIS A 195 -10.04 -4.92 16.25
N LEU A 196 -8.89 -5.06 15.60
CA LEU A 196 -8.17 -6.33 15.39
C LEU A 196 -6.95 -6.45 16.31
N VAL A 197 -6.56 -5.36 16.98
CA VAL A 197 -5.41 -5.36 17.89
C VAL A 197 -5.75 -6.09 19.18
N LYS A 198 -5.00 -7.14 19.47
CA LYS A 198 -5.03 -7.83 20.77
C LYS A 198 -4.05 -7.15 21.70
N ARG A 199 -4.55 -6.70 22.86
CA ARG A 199 -3.74 -6.04 23.89
C ARG A 199 -3.55 -6.98 25.05
N ASN A 200 -2.30 -7.18 25.45
CA ASN A 200 -1.91 -7.94 26.62
C ASN A 200 -1.19 -7.02 27.62
N HIS A 201 -1.55 -7.13 28.89
CA HIS A 201 -0.98 -6.35 29.97
C HIS A 201 -0.10 -7.24 30.84
N ASN A 202 1.17 -6.89 30.94
CA ASN A 202 2.16 -7.62 31.72
C ASN A 202 2.67 -6.74 32.86
N ASN A 203 3.15 -7.39 33.92
CA ASN A 203 3.78 -6.74 35.07
C ASN A 203 2.95 -5.60 35.68
N PRO A 204 1.69 -5.83 36.09
CA PRO A 204 0.91 -4.82 36.78
C PRO A 204 1.54 -4.49 38.12
N HIS A 205 1.79 -3.22 38.40
CA HIS A 205 2.37 -2.76 39.65
C HIS A 205 1.87 -1.37 40.04
N TRP A 206 1.98 -1.05 41.33
CA TRP A 206 1.65 0.27 41.86
C TRP A 206 2.85 1.20 41.71
N GLU A 207 2.70 2.27 40.98
CA GLU A 207 3.74 3.30 40.81
C GLU A 207 3.56 4.39 41.88
N LYS A 208 4.43 4.42 42.88
CA LYS A 208 4.34 5.36 44.00
C LYS A 208 4.43 6.85 43.54
N GLY A 209 5.20 7.14 42.51
CA GLY A 209 5.42 8.50 42.03
C GLY A 209 4.19 9.12 41.36
N SER A 210 3.39 8.33 40.65
CA SER A 210 2.15 8.79 39.98
C SER A 210 0.89 8.47 40.78
N GLY A 211 1.00 7.63 41.84
CA GLY A 211 -0.14 7.19 42.63
C GLY A 211 -1.14 6.35 41.84
N GLN A 212 -0.68 5.58 40.84
CA GLN A 212 -1.53 4.80 39.94
C GLN A 212 -1.04 3.38 39.76
N ALA A 213 -1.97 2.47 39.52
CA ALA A 213 -1.64 1.15 39.02
C ALA A 213 -1.29 1.24 37.51
N VAL A 214 -0.13 0.72 37.16
CA VAL A 214 0.38 0.73 35.78
C VAL A 214 0.74 -0.69 35.36
N ALA A 215 0.72 -0.92 34.03
CA ALA A 215 1.17 -2.16 33.42
C ALA A 215 1.94 -1.87 32.14
N LEU A 216 2.66 -2.87 31.65
CA LEU A 216 3.31 -2.85 30.35
C LEU A 216 2.37 -3.50 29.34
N GLU A 217 1.88 -2.72 28.37
CA GLU A 217 1.00 -3.19 27.32
C GLU A 217 1.81 -3.63 26.09
N THR A 218 1.41 -4.75 25.51
CA THR A 218 1.87 -5.23 24.20
C THR A 218 0.68 -5.34 23.29
N GLY A 219 0.72 -4.64 22.15
CA GLY A 219 -0.29 -4.72 21.09
C GLY A 219 0.17 -5.62 19.96
N THR A 220 -0.68 -6.57 19.55
CA THR A 220 -0.42 -7.47 18.43
C THR A 220 -1.57 -7.48 17.45
N ILE A 221 -1.26 -7.58 16.15
CA ILE A 221 -2.24 -7.81 15.08
C ILE A 221 -1.81 -9.04 14.28
N TYR A 222 -2.71 -10.01 14.13
CA TYR A 222 -2.42 -11.28 13.44
C TYR A 222 -1.15 -12.00 13.93
N GLY A 223 -0.76 -11.79 15.20
CA GLY A 223 0.47 -12.32 15.78
C GLY A 223 1.72 -11.45 15.60
N LEU A 224 1.62 -10.34 14.87
CA LEU A 224 2.73 -9.38 14.70
C LEU A 224 2.72 -8.36 15.85
N PRO A 225 3.85 -8.14 16.56
CA PRO A 225 3.95 -7.12 17.58
C PRO A 225 4.01 -5.73 16.92
N ILE A 226 2.98 -4.90 17.15
CA ILE A 226 2.95 -3.51 16.67
C ILE A 226 3.78 -2.63 17.59
N TYR A 227 3.60 -2.84 18.89
CA TYR A 227 4.36 -2.23 19.96
C TYR A 227 4.51 -3.21 21.13
N SER A 228 5.53 -2.99 21.94
CA SER A 228 5.79 -3.77 23.15
C SER A 228 6.22 -2.86 24.28
N GLN A 229 5.90 -3.26 25.52
CA GLN A 229 6.30 -2.56 26.73
C GLN A 229 5.83 -1.10 26.81
N LEU A 230 4.67 -0.78 26.20
CA LEU A 230 4.06 0.54 26.36
C LEU A 230 3.50 0.66 27.78
N ARG A 231 4.00 1.66 28.54
CA ARG A 231 3.49 1.92 29.90
C ARG A 231 2.07 2.52 29.80
N VAL A 232 1.10 1.84 30.40
CA VAL A 232 -0.30 2.25 30.43
C VAL A 232 -0.82 2.30 31.86
N SER A 233 -1.71 3.25 32.16
CA SER A 233 -2.41 3.32 33.44
C SER A 233 -3.61 2.37 33.43
N LEU A 234 -3.72 1.52 34.43
CA LEU A 234 -4.84 0.59 34.59
C LEU A 234 -6.13 1.28 35.09
N ALA A 235 -6.05 2.53 35.52
CA ALA A 235 -7.24 3.30 35.95
C ALA A 235 -8.27 3.50 34.83
N ARG A 236 -7.85 3.39 33.56
CA ARG A 236 -8.75 3.49 32.38
C ARG A 236 -9.62 2.24 32.16
N PHE A 237 -9.29 1.10 32.76
CA PHE A 237 -10.02 -0.16 32.54
C PHE A 237 -11.22 -0.35 33.46
N ASN A 238 -11.39 0.49 34.49
CA ASN A 238 -12.53 0.42 35.41
C ASN A 238 -13.73 1.28 34.95
N GLN A 239 -13.72 1.81 33.73
CA GLN A 239 -14.81 2.66 33.19
C GLN A 239 -15.55 2.01 32.01
N ALA A 240 -15.49 0.68 31.85
CA ALA A 240 -16.26 -0.06 30.83
C ALA A 240 -17.33 -0.92 31.51
#